data_99d9d45d5a13e126b3a0fe8344c8af1b
#
_entry.id   99d9d45d5a13e126b3a0fe8344c8af1b
#
_cell.length_a   1.000
_cell.length_b   1.000
_cell.length_c   1.000
_cell.angle_alpha   90.00
_cell.angle_beta   90.00
_cell.angle_gamma   90.00
#
_symmetry.space_group_name_H-M   'P 1'
#
loop_
_entity.id
_entity.type
_entity.pdbx_description
1 polymer ?
#
loop_
_entity_poly.entity_id
_entity_poly.type
_entity_poly.pdbx_seq_one_letter_code
_entity_poly.pdbx_strand_id
1 'polypeptide(L)'
;LRRQRQMCIRDSGNTTRNADDHCCGQTYIDLYNICPSDPNMIRNIKASIDMVVNTPQVNDWWWIDAVQMAMPIFAKFGKMTGEQKYYDKMWDMYYYTRSQHDETGMFNQKDGLWWRDQDFNPPYKEPNGEDCYWSRGNGWVYAALVRVLDEIPSDEKHRQDYVNDFLTMSKALKKCQREDGFWNVSLHDPTNFGGKETSGTALFVYGMAWGVRNGLLDRKEYLPILLKAWNAMVKDAVHPNGFLGYVQGTGKEPKDGQPVTYKSVPDFEDYGVGCFLLAGTEVYKLK
;
A
#
# COMPACT_ATOMS: atom_id res chain seq x y z
N LEU A 1 -19.45 4.56 -10.95
CA LEU A 1 -19.06 3.96 -12.24
C LEU A 1 -18.76 5.00 -13.33
N ARG A 2 -19.61 6.02 -13.58
CA ARG A 2 -19.34 7.06 -14.57
C ARG A 2 -18.16 7.98 -14.20
N ARG A 3 -18.00 8.36 -12.93
CA ARG A 3 -16.87 9.20 -12.46
C ARG A 3 -15.54 8.44 -12.50
N GLN A 4 -15.51 7.16 -12.12
CA GLN A 4 -14.32 6.32 -12.23
C GLN A 4 -13.91 6.09 -13.69
N ARG A 5 -14.88 5.83 -14.60
CA ARG A 5 -14.59 5.78 -16.04
C ARG A 5 -14.04 7.11 -16.57
N GLN A 6 -14.48 8.25 -16.02
CA GLN A 6 -13.96 9.56 -16.40
C GLN A 6 -12.55 9.83 -15.84
N MET A 7 -12.19 9.32 -14.66
CA MET A 7 -10.81 9.38 -14.15
C MET A 7 -9.88 8.51 -15.01
N CYS A 8 -10.24 7.27 -15.27
CA CYS A 8 -9.46 6.39 -16.15
C CYS A 8 -9.35 6.92 -17.60
N ILE A 9 -10.36 7.67 -18.09
CA ILE A 9 -10.37 8.28 -19.42
C ILE A 9 -9.60 9.62 -19.46
N ARG A 10 -9.53 10.36 -18.34
CA ARG A 10 -8.72 11.59 -18.26
C ARG A 10 -7.22 11.31 -18.27
N ASP A 11 -6.80 10.15 -17.83
CA ASP A 11 -5.43 9.67 -17.96
C ASP A 11 -4.95 9.52 -19.43
N SER A 12 -5.88 9.52 -20.36
CA SER A 12 -5.62 9.22 -21.76
C SER A 12 -4.98 10.36 -22.58
N GLY A 13 -4.63 11.48 -22.00
CA GLY A 13 -4.21 12.63 -22.80
C GLY A 13 -2.98 13.41 -22.36
N ASN A 14 -2.61 13.37 -21.08
CA ASN A 14 -1.54 14.21 -20.56
C ASN A 14 -0.52 13.41 -19.77
N THR A 15 0.76 13.69 -20.00
CA THR A 15 1.83 13.22 -19.11
C THR A 15 1.71 13.93 -17.76
N THR A 16 1.80 13.15 -16.68
CA THR A 16 1.63 13.64 -15.31
C THR A 16 2.72 13.08 -14.40
N ARG A 17 3.06 13.83 -13.35
CA ARG A 17 3.92 13.38 -12.26
C ARG A 17 3.13 12.94 -11.03
N ASN A 18 1.82 13.18 -11.02
CA ASN A 18 0.98 12.87 -9.88
C ASN A 18 0.73 11.36 -9.76
N ALA A 19 0.99 10.81 -8.57
CA ALA A 19 0.80 9.38 -8.29
C ALA A 19 -0.66 8.93 -8.36
N ASP A 20 -1.62 9.79 -8.05
CA ASP A 20 -3.06 9.48 -8.19
C ASP A 20 -3.40 9.11 -9.64
N ASP A 21 -2.85 9.87 -10.61
CA ASP A 21 -3.05 9.62 -12.03
C ASP A 21 -2.31 8.36 -12.50
N HIS A 22 -1.22 7.98 -11.83
CA HIS A 22 -0.45 6.78 -12.16
C HIS A 22 -1.15 5.48 -11.72
N CYS A 23 -1.95 5.51 -10.67
CA CYS A 23 -2.44 4.32 -9.95
C CYS A 23 -3.06 3.25 -10.87
N CYS A 24 -3.92 3.65 -11.80
CA CYS A 24 -4.57 2.73 -12.75
C CYS A 24 -3.59 2.10 -13.75
N GLY A 25 -2.42 2.71 -13.94
CA GLY A 25 -1.36 2.18 -14.80
C GLY A 25 -0.87 0.80 -14.40
N GLN A 26 -0.94 0.45 -13.12
CA GLN A 26 -0.62 -0.93 -12.66
C GLN A 26 -1.52 -1.95 -13.37
N THR A 27 -2.83 -1.72 -13.38
CA THR A 27 -3.81 -2.60 -14.02
C THR A 27 -3.64 -2.62 -15.55
N TYR A 28 -3.34 -1.47 -16.18
CA TYR A 28 -3.11 -1.42 -17.63
C TYR A 28 -1.90 -2.27 -18.03
N ILE A 29 -0.81 -2.21 -17.26
CA ILE A 29 0.38 -3.02 -17.53
C ILE A 29 0.07 -4.52 -17.31
N ASP A 30 -0.68 -4.87 -16.26
CA ASP A 30 -1.06 -6.25 -15.99
C ASP A 30 -1.93 -6.83 -17.11
N LEU A 31 -2.91 -6.06 -17.58
CA LEU A 31 -3.75 -6.46 -18.72
C LEU A 31 -2.94 -6.57 -20.01
N TYR A 32 -2.02 -5.65 -20.27
CA TYR A 32 -1.12 -5.71 -21.41
C TYR A 32 -0.23 -6.94 -21.36
N ASN A 33 0.30 -7.33 -20.20
CA ASN A 33 1.12 -8.52 -20.05
C ASN A 33 0.32 -9.81 -20.28
N ILE A 34 -0.98 -9.83 -19.99
CA ILE A 34 -1.86 -10.97 -20.28
C ILE A 34 -2.17 -11.06 -21.78
N CYS A 35 -2.40 -9.92 -22.43
CA CYS A 35 -2.77 -9.86 -23.84
C CYS A 35 -2.07 -8.69 -24.54
N PRO A 36 -0.80 -8.84 -25.00
CA PRO A 36 0.00 -7.75 -25.56
C PRO A 36 -0.40 -7.40 -27.00
N SER A 37 -1.69 -7.26 -27.27
CA SER A 37 -2.24 -7.05 -28.61
C SER A 37 -2.25 -5.59 -29.07
N ASP A 38 -2.28 -4.64 -28.12
CA ASP A 38 -2.34 -3.20 -28.43
C ASP A 38 -1.38 -2.38 -27.53
N PRO A 39 -0.26 -1.90 -28.08
CA PRO A 39 0.69 -1.05 -27.33
C PRO A 39 0.06 0.27 -26.81
N ASN A 40 -1.06 0.70 -27.37
CA ASN A 40 -1.75 1.91 -26.88
C ASN A 40 -2.29 1.74 -25.46
N MET A 41 -2.50 0.49 -24.99
CA MET A 41 -2.97 0.22 -23.62
C MET A 41 -2.05 0.81 -22.55
N ILE A 42 -0.74 0.85 -22.81
CA ILE A 42 0.26 1.34 -21.84
C ILE A 42 0.95 2.63 -22.29
N ARG A 43 0.60 3.18 -23.47
CA ARG A 43 1.29 4.33 -24.07
C ARG A 43 1.34 5.54 -23.15
N ASN A 44 0.21 5.90 -22.54
CA ASN A 44 0.11 7.12 -21.75
C ASN A 44 0.81 6.99 -20.40
N ILE A 45 0.59 5.87 -19.71
CA ILE A 45 1.32 5.63 -18.45
C ILE A 45 2.83 5.51 -18.70
N LYS A 46 3.25 4.88 -19.81
CA LYS A 46 4.67 4.83 -20.16
C LYS A 46 5.23 6.23 -20.40
N ALA A 47 4.52 7.09 -21.13
CA ALA A 47 4.96 8.47 -21.36
C ALA A 47 5.09 9.27 -20.07
N SER A 48 4.18 9.11 -19.11
CA SER A 48 4.25 9.74 -17.79
C SER A 48 5.46 9.25 -16.99
N ILE A 49 5.68 7.94 -16.95
CA ILE A 49 6.82 7.37 -16.21
C ILE A 49 8.16 7.73 -16.88
N ASP A 50 8.24 7.69 -18.19
CA ASP A 50 9.44 8.12 -18.92
C ASP A 50 9.77 9.59 -18.64
N MET A 51 8.78 10.47 -18.56
CA MET A 51 8.99 11.87 -18.17
C MET A 51 9.57 11.97 -16.75
N VAL A 52 9.03 11.20 -15.78
CA VAL A 52 9.56 11.18 -14.40
C VAL A 52 11.00 10.65 -14.37
N VAL A 53 11.27 9.54 -15.08
CA VAL A 53 12.60 8.90 -15.13
C VAL A 53 13.65 9.85 -15.73
N ASN A 54 13.28 10.64 -16.74
CA ASN A 54 14.21 11.53 -17.45
C ASN A 54 14.42 12.88 -16.76
N THR A 55 13.91 13.09 -15.55
CA THR A 55 14.11 14.32 -14.76
C THR A 55 14.82 14.03 -13.46
N PRO A 56 15.62 14.96 -12.90
CA PRO A 56 16.30 14.76 -11.62
C PRO A 56 15.37 14.81 -10.40
N GLN A 57 14.15 15.35 -10.55
CA GLN A 57 13.21 15.54 -9.46
C GLN A 57 12.80 14.20 -8.84
N VAL A 58 12.79 14.11 -7.48
CA VAL A 58 12.50 12.87 -6.73
C VAL A 58 11.43 13.05 -5.66
N ASN A 59 10.89 14.24 -5.47
CA ASN A 59 10.00 14.60 -4.37
C ASN A 59 8.50 14.55 -4.73
N ASP A 60 8.11 13.78 -5.74
CA ASP A 60 6.71 13.68 -6.17
C ASP A 60 5.87 12.85 -5.19
N TRP A 61 6.46 11.94 -4.43
CA TRP A 61 5.78 11.10 -3.45
C TRP A 61 5.86 11.71 -2.05
N TRP A 62 5.17 12.84 -1.87
CA TRP A 62 5.15 13.59 -0.62
C TRP A 62 4.14 13.07 0.43
N TRP A 63 3.45 11.95 0.11
CA TRP A 63 2.58 11.20 1.02
C TRP A 63 2.71 9.71 0.72
N ILE A 64 2.53 8.87 1.75
CA ILE A 64 2.86 7.44 1.65
C ILE A 64 1.94 6.64 0.73
N ASP A 65 0.70 7.10 0.50
CA ASP A 65 -0.21 6.43 -0.46
C ASP A 65 0.37 6.46 -1.87
N ALA A 66 1.11 7.53 -2.22
CA ALA A 66 1.78 7.66 -3.51
C ALA A 66 2.77 6.52 -3.80
N VAL A 67 3.39 5.97 -2.75
CA VAL A 67 4.29 4.82 -2.87
C VAL A 67 3.54 3.61 -3.45
N GLN A 68 2.33 3.30 -2.95
CA GLN A 68 1.52 2.22 -3.52
C GLN A 68 0.99 2.55 -4.92
N MET A 69 0.64 3.80 -5.18
CA MET A 69 0.04 4.22 -6.44
C MET A 69 1.03 4.14 -7.60
N ALA A 70 2.27 4.59 -7.40
CA ALA A 70 3.24 4.79 -8.48
C ALA A 70 4.41 3.80 -8.47
N MET A 71 5.01 3.50 -7.32
CA MET A 71 6.25 2.73 -7.22
C MET A 71 6.21 1.37 -7.93
N PRO A 72 5.15 0.55 -7.84
CA PRO A 72 5.10 -0.74 -8.55
C PRO A 72 5.14 -0.60 -10.08
N ILE A 73 4.75 0.57 -10.63
CA ILE A 73 4.75 0.80 -12.08
C ILE A 73 6.18 0.88 -12.61
N PHE A 74 7.07 1.54 -11.86
CA PHE A 74 8.49 1.59 -12.21
C PHE A 74 9.11 0.19 -12.21
N ALA A 75 8.81 -0.63 -11.19
CA ALA A 75 9.24 -2.03 -11.15
C ALA A 75 8.76 -2.83 -12.37
N LYS A 76 7.47 -2.68 -12.73
CA LYS A 76 6.88 -3.34 -13.91
C LYS A 76 7.52 -2.88 -15.22
N PHE A 77 7.79 -1.59 -15.41
CA PHE A 77 8.49 -1.11 -16.61
C PHE A 77 9.95 -1.56 -16.63
N GLY A 78 10.66 -1.54 -15.50
CA GLY A 78 12.00 -2.10 -15.41
C GLY A 78 12.06 -3.55 -15.87
N LYS A 79 11.12 -4.38 -15.39
CA LYS A 79 11.00 -5.79 -15.79
C LYS A 79 10.63 -5.96 -17.26
N MET A 80 9.68 -5.17 -17.76
CA MET A 80 9.19 -5.25 -19.13
C MET A 80 10.24 -4.84 -20.16
N THR A 81 11.04 -3.80 -19.86
CA THR A 81 12.01 -3.24 -20.80
C THR A 81 13.43 -3.75 -20.60
N GLY A 82 13.74 -4.26 -19.41
CA GLY A 82 15.11 -4.61 -19.01
C GLY A 82 15.99 -3.39 -18.72
N GLU A 83 15.42 -2.17 -18.65
CA GLU A 83 16.17 -0.94 -18.48
C GLU A 83 16.34 -0.59 -17.00
N GLN A 84 17.57 -0.54 -16.51
CA GLN A 84 17.93 -0.24 -15.12
C GLN A 84 17.43 1.14 -14.64
N LYS A 85 17.30 2.12 -15.54
CA LYS A 85 16.87 3.49 -15.20
C LYS A 85 15.54 3.57 -14.45
N TYR A 86 14.62 2.62 -14.68
CA TYR A 86 13.33 2.56 -13.96
C TYR A 86 13.54 2.15 -12.50
N TYR A 87 14.39 1.16 -12.25
CA TYR A 87 14.71 0.73 -10.87
C TYR A 87 15.49 1.80 -10.12
N ASP A 88 16.46 2.47 -10.80
CA ASP A 88 17.24 3.56 -10.22
C ASP A 88 16.32 4.72 -9.80
N LYS A 89 15.45 5.17 -10.70
CA LYS A 89 14.50 6.25 -10.40
C LYS A 89 13.52 5.88 -9.30
N MET A 90 13.02 4.65 -9.34
CA MET A 90 12.14 4.11 -8.30
C MET A 90 12.79 4.19 -6.93
N TRP A 91 14.04 3.76 -6.83
CA TRP A 91 14.81 3.83 -5.59
C TRP A 91 15.04 5.26 -5.13
N ASP A 92 15.48 6.14 -6.00
CA ASP A 92 15.75 7.54 -5.65
C ASP A 92 14.51 8.22 -5.06
N MET A 93 13.34 8.03 -5.67
CA MET A 93 12.08 8.57 -5.18
C MET A 93 11.63 7.91 -3.87
N TYR A 94 11.73 6.58 -3.77
CA TYR A 94 11.41 5.85 -2.54
C TYR A 94 12.32 6.28 -1.39
N TYR A 95 13.63 6.33 -1.63
CA TYR A 95 14.62 6.75 -0.64
C TYR A 95 14.40 8.19 -0.16
N TYR A 96 14.05 9.10 -1.08
CA TYR A 96 13.69 10.46 -0.72
C TYR A 96 12.49 10.50 0.23
N THR A 97 11.38 9.86 -0.14
CA THR A 97 10.16 9.78 0.69
C THR A 97 10.44 9.13 2.03
N ARG A 98 11.20 8.03 2.01
CA ARG A 98 11.55 7.25 3.20
C ARG A 98 12.43 8.02 4.20
N SER A 99 13.44 8.74 3.71
CA SER A 99 14.57 9.16 4.54
C SER A 99 14.96 10.62 4.44
N GLN A 100 14.44 11.39 3.49
CA GLN A 100 14.88 12.76 3.22
C GLN A 100 13.73 13.77 3.17
N HIS A 101 12.49 13.34 2.98
CA HIS A 101 11.34 14.26 2.94
C HIS A 101 11.27 15.07 4.24
N ASP A 102 11.22 16.41 4.12
CA ASP A 102 11.23 17.35 5.24
C ASP A 102 12.37 17.11 6.26
N GLU A 103 13.57 16.80 5.75
CA GLU A 103 14.80 16.55 6.52
C GLU A 103 14.78 15.30 7.39
N THR A 104 13.63 14.69 7.65
CA THR A 104 13.49 13.51 8.52
C THR A 104 13.07 12.24 7.79
N GLY A 105 12.45 12.37 6.62
CA GLY A 105 11.78 11.29 5.94
C GLY A 105 10.47 10.90 6.61
N MET A 106 9.72 10.00 5.99
CA MET A 106 8.42 9.53 6.50
C MET A 106 8.52 8.18 7.22
N PHE A 107 9.65 7.50 7.19
CA PHE A 107 9.81 6.20 7.85
C PHE A 107 10.50 6.33 9.20
N ASN A 108 9.78 6.07 10.27
CA ASN A 108 10.37 5.95 11.59
C ASN A 108 11.00 4.56 11.76
N GLN A 109 12.31 4.47 11.62
CA GLN A 109 13.05 3.20 11.73
C GLN A 109 12.95 2.56 13.12
N LYS A 110 12.81 3.36 14.19
CA LYS A 110 12.67 2.88 15.56
C LYS A 110 11.36 2.14 15.76
N ASP A 111 10.28 2.71 15.25
CA ASP A 111 8.94 2.15 15.40
C ASP A 111 8.58 1.18 14.25
N GLY A 112 9.31 1.26 13.13
CA GLY A 112 9.09 0.41 11.96
C GLY A 112 7.81 0.75 11.18
N LEU A 113 7.33 1.99 11.31
CA LEU A 113 6.07 2.48 10.73
C LEU A 113 6.29 3.83 10.03
N TRP A 114 5.31 4.23 9.23
CA TRP A 114 5.35 5.41 8.41
C TRP A 114 4.37 6.46 8.89
N TRP A 115 4.81 7.70 9.04
CA TRP A 115 3.95 8.87 9.07
C TRP A 115 3.33 9.09 7.68
N ARG A 116 2.09 9.55 7.63
CA ARG A 116 1.35 9.66 6.37
C ARG A 116 1.94 10.72 5.43
N ASP A 117 2.28 11.89 5.96
CA ASP A 117 2.92 13.03 5.30
C ASP A 117 3.49 13.98 6.36
N GLN A 118 4.02 15.12 5.93
CA GLN A 118 4.63 16.13 6.83
C GLN A 118 3.70 16.67 7.92
N ASP A 119 2.38 16.65 7.71
CA ASP A 119 1.42 17.12 8.70
C ASP A 119 1.39 16.20 9.94
N PHE A 120 1.85 14.96 9.81
CA PHE A 120 1.85 13.93 10.85
C PHE A 120 3.24 13.54 11.37
N ASN A 121 4.31 14.12 10.80
CA ASN A 121 5.67 13.97 11.34
C ASN A 121 5.77 14.68 12.70
N PRO A 122 6.71 14.31 13.58
CA PRO A 122 6.99 15.10 14.77
C PRO A 122 7.16 16.59 14.45
N PRO A 123 6.56 17.51 15.24
CA PRO A 123 6.06 17.29 16.62
C PRO A 123 4.59 16.84 16.73
N TYR A 124 3.90 16.48 15.65
CA TYR A 124 2.51 16.00 15.75
C TYR A 124 2.45 14.75 16.64
N LYS A 125 1.41 14.70 17.48
CA LYS A 125 1.12 13.57 18.37
C LYS A 125 -0.37 13.25 18.40
N GLU A 126 -0.65 11.97 18.58
CA GLU A 126 -2.00 11.48 18.89
C GLU A 126 -2.44 11.88 20.31
N PRO A 127 -3.73 11.78 20.66
CA PRO A 127 -4.23 12.14 21.99
C PRO A 127 -3.53 11.42 23.15
N ASN A 128 -3.02 10.21 22.96
CA ASN A 128 -2.25 9.49 23.97
C ASN A 128 -0.77 9.89 24.05
N GLY A 129 -0.31 10.83 23.21
CA GLY A 129 1.07 11.30 23.16
C GLY A 129 2.01 10.50 22.25
N GLU A 130 1.52 9.43 21.63
CA GLU A 130 2.29 8.64 20.65
C GLU A 130 2.31 9.29 19.26
N ASP A 131 3.17 8.79 18.37
CA ASP A 131 3.22 9.19 16.98
C ASP A 131 2.01 8.65 16.20
N CYS A 132 1.52 9.42 15.23
CA CYS A 132 0.37 9.05 14.42
C CYS A 132 0.78 8.10 13.28
N TYR A 133 0.42 6.83 13.40
CA TYR A 133 0.61 5.84 12.33
C TYR A 133 -0.74 5.34 11.83
N TRP A 134 -1.19 5.91 10.73
CA TRP A 134 -2.45 5.56 10.11
C TRP A 134 -2.39 4.16 9.47
N SER A 135 -3.31 3.28 9.85
CA SER A 135 -3.33 1.86 9.49
C SER A 135 -3.35 1.65 7.98
N ARG A 136 -4.35 2.20 7.26
CA ARG A 136 -4.44 2.03 5.80
C ARG A 136 -3.23 2.59 5.06
N GLY A 137 -2.71 3.75 5.47
CA GLY A 137 -1.51 4.33 4.87
C GLY A 137 -0.30 3.40 5.00
N ASN A 138 -0.05 2.85 6.20
CA ASN A 138 0.99 1.84 6.41
C ASN A 138 0.71 0.56 5.61
N GLY A 139 -0.55 0.18 5.47
CA GLY A 139 -0.98 -0.94 4.63
C GLY A 139 -0.61 -0.73 3.16
N TRP A 140 -0.77 0.49 2.65
CA TRP A 140 -0.38 0.82 1.28
C TRP A 140 1.10 0.64 1.05
N VAL A 141 1.96 1.17 1.92
CA VAL A 141 3.43 0.99 1.79
C VAL A 141 3.80 -0.49 1.88
N TYR A 142 3.21 -1.22 2.82
CA TYR A 142 3.46 -2.65 3.00
C TYR A 142 3.11 -3.46 1.75
N ALA A 143 1.97 -3.15 1.12
CA ALA A 143 1.55 -3.75 -0.14
C ALA A 143 2.44 -3.33 -1.33
N ALA A 144 2.91 -2.08 -1.36
CA ALA A 144 3.84 -1.61 -2.39
C ALA A 144 5.16 -2.39 -2.36
N LEU A 145 5.71 -2.61 -1.17
CA LEU A 145 6.92 -3.42 -0.99
C LEU A 145 6.74 -4.84 -1.53
N VAL A 146 5.60 -5.48 -1.26
CA VAL A 146 5.27 -6.80 -1.84
C VAL A 146 5.27 -6.75 -3.36
N ARG A 147 4.54 -5.80 -3.95
CA ARG A 147 4.43 -5.67 -5.41
C ARG A 147 5.76 -5.41 -6.09
N VAL A 148 6.59 -4.58 -5.48
CA VAL A 148 7.94 -4.30 -6.00
C VAL A 148 8.81 -5.54 -5.91
N LEU A 149 8.83 -6.23 -4.78
CA LEU A 149 9.65 -7.43 -4.56
C LEU A 149 9.24 -8.60 -5.47
N ASP A 150 8.00 -8.65 -5.94
CA ASP A 150 7.54 -9.63 -6.95
C ASP A 150 8.03 -9.30 -8.38
N GLU A 151 8.33 -8.03 -8.67
CA GLU A 151 8.67 -7.59 -10.02
C GLU A 151 10.17 -7.41 -10.26
N ILE A 152 10.91 -6.94 -9.24
CA ILE A 152 12.35 -6.66 -9.41
C ILE A 152 13.22 -7.93 -9.44
N PRO A 153 14.33 -7.93 -10.19
CA PRO A 153 15.27 -9.05 -10.22
C PRO A 153 15.83 -9.38 -8.82
N SER A 154 16.24 -10.64 -8.65
CA SER A 154 16.83 -11.10 -7.38
C SER A 154 18.17 -10.42 -7.06
N ASP A 155 18.88 -9.94 -8.05
CA ASP A 155 20.17 -9.25 -7.99
C ASP A 155 20.05 -7.72 -8.13
N GLU A 156 18.81 -7.17 -8.09
CA GLU A 156 18.61 -5.71 -8.06
C GLU A 156 19.31 -5.13 -6.83
N LYS A 157 20.15 -4.08 -7.04
CA LYS A 157 21.07 -3.56 -6.04
C LYS A 157 20.40 -3.09 -4.73
N HIS A 158 19.15 -2.62 -4.78
CA HIS A 158 18.37 -2.15 -3.62
C HIS A 158 17.33 -3.14 -3.12
N ARG A 159 17.30 -4.38 -3.69
CA ARG A 159 16.33 -5.39 -3.26
C ARG A 159 16.40 -5.66 -1.76
N GLN A 160 17.60 -5.72 -1.19
CA GLN A 160 17.76 -5.99 0.23
C GLN A 160 17.24 -4.85 1.11
N ASP A 161 17.29 -3.61 0.65
CA ASP A 161 16.73 -2.48 1.39
C ASP A 161 15.21 -2.58 1.49
N TYR A 162 14.53 -2.91 0.38
CA TYR A 162 13.08 -3.17 0.39
C TYR A 162 12.71 -4.36 1.30
N VAL A 163 13.49 -5.42 1.29
CA VAL A 163 13.31 -6.58 2.18
C VAL A 163 13.47 -6.16 3.64
N ASN A 164 14.47 -5.36 3.97
CA ASN A 164 14.72 -4.88 5.33
C ASN A 164 13.55 -4.03 5.85
N ASP A 165 13.03 -3.12 5.02
CA ASP A 165 11.87 -2.30 5.38
C ASP A 165 10.61 -3.17 5.55
N PHE A 166 10.36 -4.12 4.65
CA PHE A 166 9.28 -5.08 4.77
C PHE A 166 9.35 -5.88 6.09
N LEU A 167 10.53 -6.39 6.45
CA LEU A 167 10.72 -7.14 7.69
C LEU A 167 10.55 -6.26 8.95
N THR A 168 11.03 -5.02 8.87
CA THR A 168 10.89 -4.05 9.97
C THR A 168 9.42 -3.70 10.20
N MET A 169 8.68 -3.40 9.13
CA MET A 169 7.25 -3.16 9.19
C MET A 169 6.49 -4.40 9.72
N SER A 170 6.85 -5.61 9.26
CA SER A 170 6.20 -6.85 9.71
C SER A 170 6.29 -7.02 11.23
N LYS A 171 7.46 -6.74 11.81
CA LYS A 171 7.67 -6.80 13.27
C LYS A 171 6.85 -5.76 14.04
N ALA A 172 6.75 -4.54 13.50
CA ALA A 172 5.96 -3.46 14.08
C ALA A 172 4.46 -3.79 14.02
N LEU A 173 3.96 -4.16 12.86
CA LEU A 173 2.55 -4.49 12.62
C LEU A 173 2.08 -5.66 13.50
N LYS A 174 2.93 -6.68 13.70
CA LYS A 174 2.63 -7.78 14.61
C LYS A 174 2.29 -7.30 16.02
N LYS A 175 3.00 -6.29 16.53
CA LYS A 175 2.79 -5.75 17.89
C LYS A 175 1.50 -4.95 18.02
N CYS A 176 0.98 -4.41 16.93
CA CYS A 176 -0.20 -3.58 16.91
C CYS A 176 -1.50 -4.37 16.66
N GLN A 177 -1.43 -5.70 16.48
CA GLN A 177 -2.64 -6.51 16.25
C GLN A 177 -3.52 -6.55 17.49
N ARG A 178 -4.81 -6.30 17.32
CA ARG A 178 -5.83 -6.40 18.37
C ARG A 178 -6.12 -7.86 18.74
N GLU A 179 -6.70 -8.04 19.92
CA GLU A 179 -7.12 -9.36 20.38
C GLU A 179 -8.17 -10.02 19.49
N ASP A 180 -9.05 -9.22 18.82
CA ASP A 180 -10.04 -9.71 17.88
C ASP A 180 -9.49 -10.02 16.48
N GLY A 181 -8.20 -9.79 16.25
CA GLY A 181 -7.50 -10.09 15.00
C GLY A 181 -7.40 -8.92 14.02
N PHE A 182 -8.17 -7.86 14.19
CA PHE A 182 -8.06 -6.64 13.38
C PHE A 182 -6.90 -5.75 13.82
N TRP A 183 -6.70 -4.65 13.11
CA TRP A 183 -5.94 -3.49 13.53
C TRP A 183 -6.85 -2.29 13.70
N ASN A 184 -6.46 -1.33 14.53
CA ASN A 184 -7.14 -0.05 14.70
C ASN A 184 -6.82 0.89 13.52
N VAL A 185 -7.60 1.94 13.32
CA VAL A 185 -7.27 3.01 12.36
C VAL A 185 -5.98 3.73 12.72
N SER A 186 -5.72 3.98 14.01
CA SER A 186 -4.41 4.37 14.54
C SER A 186 -3.70 3.14 15.10
N LEU A 187 -2.45 2.89 14.66
CA LEU A 187 -1.69 1.72 15.08
C LEU A 187 -1.14 1.85 16.51
N HIS A 188 -0.85 3.07 16.98
CA HIS A 188 -0.28 3.33 18.31
C HIS A 188 -1.25 3.96 19.30
N ASP A 189 -2.42 4.44 18.84
CA ASP A 189 -3.47 4.93 19.74
C ASP A 189 -4.79 4.15 19.56
N PRO A 190 -5.00 3.06 20.31
CA PRO A 190 -6.24 2.29 20.22
C PRO A 190 -7.47 3.04 20.75
N THR A 191 -7.29 4.20 21.39
CA THR A 191 -8.38 5.04 21.91
C THR A 191 -8.79 6.12 20.92
N ASN A 192 -7.94 6.48 19.95
CA ASN A 192 -8.24 7.46 18.91
C ASN A 192 -8.96 6.78 17.74
N PHE A 193 -10.30 6.83 17.77
CA PHE A 193 -11.17 6.13 16.82
C PHE A 193 -10.87 4.62 16.76
N GLY A 194 -10.67 4.01 17.92
CA GLY A 194 -10.38 2.58 18.03
C GLY A 194 -11.51 1.70 17.52
N GLY A 195 -11.18 0.47 17.22
CA GLY A 195 -12.13 -0.53 16.73
C GLY A 195 -11.61 -1.27 15.49
N LYS A 196 -12.48 -2.07 14.90
CA LYS A 196 -12.14 -2.84 13.70
C LYS A 196 -11.98 -1.91 12.50
N GLU A 197 -10.91 -2.09 11.74
CA GLU A 197 -10.69 -1.41 10.46
C GLU A 197 -10.24 -2.44 9.42
N THR A 198 -11.00 -2.61 8.35
CA THR A 198 -10.83 -3.73 7.42
C THR A 198 -9.78 -3.47 6.36
N SER A 199 -9.63 -2.23 5.85
CA SER A 199 -8.74 -1.97 4.72
C SER A 199 -7.26 -2.15 5.08
N GLY A 200 -6.80 -1.55 6.17
CA GLY A 200 -5.44 -1.75 6.69
C GLY A 200 -5.20 -3.20 7.13
N THR A 201 -6.17 -3.79 7.85
CA THR A 201 -6.11 -5.21 8.25
C THR A 201 -5.89 -6.13 7.05
N ALA A 202 -6.63 -5.93 5.97
CA ALA A 202 -6.52 -6.74 4.76
C ALA A 202 -5.14 -6.59 4.09
N LEU A 203 -4.62 -5.36 4.00
CA LEU A 203 -3.29 -5.12 3.44
C LEU A 203 -2.17 -5.75 4.27
N PHE A 204 -2.31 -5.76 5.61
CA PHE A 204 -1.36 -6.45 6.49
C PHE A 204 -1.41 -7.96 6.32
N VAL A 205 -2.61 -8.53 6.20
CA VAL A 205 -2.78 -9.96 5.88
C VAL A 205 -2.17 -10.30 4.53
N TYR A 206 -2.40 -9.47 3.50
CA TYR A 206 -1.81 -9.63 2.17
C TYR A 206 -0.28 -9.72 2.24
N GLY A 207 0.37 -8.74 2.87
CA GLY A 207 1.83 -8.71 2.95
C GLY A 207 2.40 -9.83 3.83
N MET A 208 1.79 -10.12 4.98
CA MET A 208 2.25 -11.22 5.85
C MET A 208 2.10 -12.58 5.18
N ALA A 209 0.99 -12.84 4.47
CA ALA A 209 0.78 -14.08 3.75
C ALA A 209 1.80 -14.26 2.61
N TRP A 210 2.05 -13.19 1.86
CA TRP A 210 3.09 -13.16 0.84
C TRP A 210 4.49 -13.42 1.45
N GLY A 211 4.82 -12.77 2.55
CA GLY A 211 6.11 -12.94 3.24
C GLY A 211 6.33 -14.36 3.76
N VAL A 212 5.29 -14.99 4.31
CA VAL A 212 5.35 -16.40 4.73
C VAL A 212 5.53 -17.33 3.52
N ARG A 213 4.80 -17.10 2.44
CA ARG A 213 4.88 -17.91 1.22
C ARG A 213 6.27 -17.82 0.56
N ASN A 214 6.90 -16.67 0.60
CA ASN A 214 8.23 -16.43 0.02
C ASN A 214 9.39 -16.70 1.00
N GLY A 215 9.12 -17.20 2.21
CA GLY A 215 10.16 -17.57 3.18
C GLY A 215 10.86 -16.39 3.85
N LEU A 216 10.33 -15.16 3.70
CA LEU A 216 10.84 -13.96 4.37
C LEU A 216 10.38 -13.85 5.81
N LEU A 217 9.19 -14.37 6.11
CA LEU A 217 8.62 -14.39 7.46
C LEU A 217 8.52 -15.83 7.96
N ASP A 218 8.88 -16.04 9.25
CA ASP A 218 8.77 -17.36 9.88
C ASP A 218 7.30 -17.81 9.91
N ARG A 219 7.03 -18.97 9.30
CA ARG A 219 5.68 -19.50 9.19
C ARG A 219 5.04 -19.79 10.55
N LYS A 220 5.83 -20.28 11.52
CA LYS A 220 5.30 -20.60 12.85
C LYS A 220 4.88 -19.36 13.60
N GLU A 221 5.59 -18.27 13.39
CA GLU A 221 5.33 -16.99 14.05
C GLU A 221 4.16 -16.23 13.36
N TYR A 222 4.18 -16.06 12.03
CA TYR A 222 3.26 -15.16 11.35
C TYR A 222 1.97 -15.80 10.85
N LEU A 223 1.96 -17.12 10.58
CA LEU A 223 0.74 -17.79 10.11
C LEU A 223 -0.43 -17.69 11.11
N PRO A 224 -0.24 -17.87 12.44
CA PRO A 224 -1.34 -17.68 13.39
C PRO A 224 -1.90 -16.26 13.40
N ILE A 225 -1.03 -15.24 13.24
CA ILE A 225 -1.39 -13.81 13.24
C ILE A 225 -2.29 -13.49 12.03
N LEU A 226 -1.79 -13.82 10.83
CA LEU A 226 -2.50 -13.52 9.59
C LEU A 226 -3.81 -14.33 9.47
N LEU A 227 -3.85 -15.59 9.90
CA LEU A 227 -5.07 -16.39 9.86
C LEU A 227 -6.10 -15.92 10.90
N LYS A 228 -5.66 -15.46 12.07
CA LYS A 228 -6.55 -14.82 13.05
C LYS A 228 -7.23 -13.60 12.42
N ALA A 229 -6.48 -12.74 11.75
CA ALA A 229 -7.04 -11.56 11.07
C ALA A 229 -7.94 -11.94 9.90
N TRP A 230 -7.52 -12.86 9.04
CA TRP A 230 -8.31 -13.32 7.91
C TRP A 230 -9.66 -13.90 8.36
N ASN A 231 -9.64 -14.82 9.32
CA ASN A 231 -10.87 -15.43 9.85
C ASN A 231 -11.79 -14.40 10.53
N ALA A 232 -11.20 -13.42 11.24
CA ALA A 232 -11.96 -12.33 11.85
C ALA A 232 -12.64 -11.46 10.79
N MET A 233 -11.92 -11.07 9.72
CA MET A 233 -12.51 -10.30 8.62
C MET A 233 -13.65 -11.06 7.93
N VAL A 234 -13.45 -12.34 7.60
CA VAL A 234 -14.47 -13.17 6.96
C VAL A 234 -15.71 -13.29 7.84
N LYS A 235 -15.52 -13.50 9.14
CA LYS A 235 -16.63 -13.69 10.10
C LYS A 235 -17.37 -12.39 10.42
N ASP A 236 -16.62 -11.30 10.65
CA ASP A 236 -17.16 -10.11 11.31
C ASP A 236 -17.40 -8.95 10.34
N ALA A 237 -16.68 -8.89 9.20
CA ALA A 237 -16.79 -7.79 8.25
C ALA A 237 -17.60 -8.12 6.99
N VAL A 238 -17.64 -9.39 6.56
CA VAL A 238 -18.36 -9.77 5.35
C VAL A 238 -19.85 -9.91 5.66
N HIS A 239 -20.68 -9.12 4.96
CA HIS A 239 -22.13 -9.21 5.04
C HIS A 239 -22.70 -10.38 4.21
N PRO A 240 -23.90 -10.89 4.54
CA PRO A 240 -24.52 -11.97 3.76
C PRO A 240 -24.75 -11.68 2.27
N ASN A 241 -24.85 -10.38 1.92
CA ASN A 241 -24.98 -9.92 0.53
C ASN A 241 -23.64 -9.63 -0.15
N GLY A 242 -22.50 -9.92 0.51
CA GLY A 242 -21.17 -9.66 -0.01
C GLY A 242 -20.63 -8.25 0.25
N PHE A 243 -21.38 -7.36 0.89
CA PHE A 243 -20.87 -6.06 1.34
C PHE A 243 -19.74 -6.26 2.37
N LEU A 244 -18.76 -5.36 2.37
CA LEU A 244 -17.65 -5.39 3.32
C LEU A 244 -17.78 -4.24 4.32
N GLY A 245 -17.99 -4.56 5.58
CA GLY A 245 -18.10 -3.60 6.68
C GLY A 245 -16.76 -3.21 7.27
N TYR A 246 -16.79 -2.26 8.19
CA TYR A 246 -15.62 -1.73 8.90
C TYR A 246 -14.53 -1.16 7.98
N VAL A 247 -14.86 -0.69 6.79
CA VAL A 247 -13.94 0.02 5.90
C VAL A 247 -13.99 1.49 6.26
N GLN A 248 -12.86 2.06 6.70
CA GLN A 248 -12.76 3.50 6.92
C GLN A 248 -12.95 4.24 5.60
N GLY A 249 -13.79 5.28 5.59
CA GLY A 249 -13.99 6.16 4.43
C GLY A 249 -12.70 6.85 3.98
N THR A 250 -12.75 7.53 2.85
CA THR A 250 -11.61 8.26 2.28
C THR A 250 -11.06 9.29 3.29
N GLY A 251 -9.75 9.38 3.36
CA GLY A 251 -9.08 10.29 4.28
C GLY A 251 -7.58 10.04 4.39
N LYS A 252 -6.93 10.71 5.33
CA LYS A 252 -5.48 10.66 5.56
C LYS A 252 -5.08 10.43 7.01
N GLU A 253 -6.04 10.40 7.93
CA GLU A 253 -5.79 10.27 9.35
C GLU A 253 -6.92 9.49 10.07
N PRO A 254 -6.73 9.11 11.35
CA PRO A 254 -7.71 8.30 12.07
C PRO A 254 -9.12 8.88 12.15
N LYS A 255 -9.29 10.20 12.22
CA LYS A 255 -10.62 10.85 12.31
C LYS A 255 -11.40 10.88 10.99
N ASP A 256 -10.72 10.75 9.86
CA ASP A 256 -11.35 10.85 8.56
C ASP A 256 -12.21 9.62 8.26
N GLY A 257 -13.26 9.82 7.46
CA GLY A 257 -14.14 8.73 7.03
C GLY A 257 -14.83 7.98 8.18
N GLN A 258 -15.00 8.63 9.32
CA GLN A 258 -15.72 8.07 10.48
C GLN A 258 -17.24 8.28 10.34
N PRO A 259 -18.07 7.45 10.99
CA PRO A 259 -17.70 6.31 11.83
C PRO A 259 -17.34 5.05 11.05
N VAL A 260 -16.39 4.26 11.54
CA VAL A 260 -16.05 2.94 10.98
C VAL A 260 -16.86 1.87 11.72
N THR A 261 -17.92 1.39 11.08
CA THR A 261 -18.84 0.41 11.67
C THR A 261 -19.13 -0.73 10.69
N TYR A 262 -19.80 -1.77 11.18
CA TYR A 262 -20.27 -2.88 10.32
C TYR A 262 -21.10 -2.39 9.13
N LYS A 263 -21.91 -1.33 9.33
CA LYS A 263 -22.83 -0.79 8.33
C LYS A 263 -22.31 0.47 7.61
N SER A 264 -21.09 0.87 7.87
CA SER A 264 -20.50 2.02 7.19
C SER A 264 -20.42 1.78 5.70
N VAL A 265 -20.89 2.75 4.93
CA VAL A 265 -20.78 2.76 3.46
C VAL A 265 -19.87 3.93 3.11
N PRO A 266 -18.57 3.72 2.91
CA PRO A 266 -17.68 4.76 2.44
C PRO A 266 -18.03 5.16 0.99
N ASP A 267 -17.65 6.36 0.59
CA ASP A 267 -17.92 6.87 -0.76
C ASP A 267 -17.25 6.02 -1.87
N PHE A 268 -16.18 5.31 -1.51
CA PHE A 268 -15.39 4.43 -2.40
C PHE A 268 -15.16 3.08 -1.72
N GLU A 269 -16.14 2.21 -1.76
CA GLU A 269 -16.07 0.85 -1.19
C GLU A 269 -15.07 -0.04 -1.93
N ASP A 270 -14.79 0.29 -3.20
CA ASP A 270 -14.00 -0.53 -4.12
C ASP A 270 -12.60 -0.81 -3.60
N TYR A 271 -11.92 0.15 -2.97
CA TYR A 271 -10.58 -0.07 -2.45
C TYR A 271 -10.57 -1.06 -1.27
N GLY A 272 -11.57 -1.01 -0.40
CA GLY A 272 -11.71 -1.95 0.72
C GLY A 272 -11.89 -3.39 0.22
N VAL A 273 -12.77 -3.58 -0.75
CA VAL A 273 -12.96 -4.88 -1.42
C VAL A 273 -11.69 -5.32 -2.13
N GLY A 274 -11.01 -4.41 -2.83
CA GLY A 274 -9.73 -4.68 -3.48
C GLY A 274 -8.66 -5.20 -2.50
N CYS A 275 -8.50 -4.54 -1.34
CA CYS A 275 -7.59 -4.98 -0.29
C CYS A 275 -7.95 -6.38 0.25
N PHE A 276 -9.24 -6.63 0.49
CA PHE A 276 -9.72 -7.92 0.96
C PHE A 276 -9.46 -9.06 -0.04
N LEU A 277 -9.68 -8.81 -1.33
CA LEU A 277 -9.41 -9.78 -2.40
C LEU A 277 -7.91 -10.06 -2.55
N LEU A 278 -7.04 -9.05 -2.42
CA LEU A 278 -5.59 -9.24 -2.38
C LEU A 278 -5.19 -10.16 -1.22
N ALA A 279 -5.69 -9.88 -0.01
CA ALA A 279 -5.46 -10.73 1.16
C ALA A 279 -5.91 -12.17 0.92
N GLY A 280 -7.14 -12.36 0.43
CA GLY A 280 -7.70 -13.68 0.14
C GLY A 280 -6.89 -14.46 -0.88
N THR A 281 -6.38 -13.78 -1.90
CA THR A 281 -5.53 -14.39 -2.93
C THR A 281 -4.24 -14.95 -2.33
N GLU A 282 -3.55 -14.21 -1.47
CA GLU A 282 -2.31 -14.69 -0.85
C GLU A 282 -2.57 -15.74 0.24
N VAL A 283 -3.62 -15.60 1.03
CA VAL A 283 -4.03 -16.65 2.00
C VAL A 283 -4.37 -17.97 1.28
N TYR A 284 -5.05 -17.91 0.13
CA TYR A 284 -5.35 -19.10 -0.69
C TYR A 284 -4.07 -19.83 -1.16
N LYS A 285 -3.01 -19.10 -1.48
CA LYS A 285 -1.71 -19.64 -1.93
C LYS A 285 -0.88 -20.27 -0.81
N LEU A 286 -1.28 -20.15 0.46
CA LEU A 286 -0.57 -20.75 1.61
C LEU A 286 -0.86 -22.23 1.82
N LYS A 287 -1.79 -22.79 1.05
CA LYS A 287 -2.20 -24.20 1.13
C LYS A 287 -1.08 -25.16 0.72
#